data_27934e284ac0f379bf74437a315d0d56
#
_entry.id   27934e284ac0f379bf74437a315d0d56
#
_cell.length_a   1.000
_cell.length_b   1.000
_cell.length_c   1.000
_cell.angle_alpha   90.00
_cell.angle_beta   90.00
_cell.angle_gamma   90.00
#
_symmetry.space_group_name_H-M   'P 1'
#
loop_
_entity.id
_entity.type
_entity.pdbx_description
1 polymer ?
#
loop_
_entity_poly.entity_id
_entity_poly.type
_entity_poly.pdbx_seq_one_letter_code
_entity_poly.pdbx_strand_id
1 'polypeptide(L)'
;MAKLTIEYTHPLYDEYKDRWAFYLRSYLGGDDYQKGRYLTHYVNEDEESYQRRLDLTCMDNHSKNITHIYSSFLWRVPPTRTFNALAGNVALDPFLKDCDLDGRSLNTFMREAQVWASVYGHVWVMLDKPKSNAGTRAEELAQDIRPYVTMFTPENVLNWEYERAESGRFLLCYLKVLESAGLNADGEEETYYRVWQKDTIQVWKVVDGDEMLIEQLDNPLAEIPAVFLPAQRSVTRGIGVSDLSDIAYVQRSIYQELSELEQIIRLSNHPTLVKSFGTDASAGAGSIINMPDDLDPSLKPYQMQPSGANMDAIRAAITDKVESINRMSHMGAVRGTAAVTSSGIALQTEFQMLNSKLSEKADILELAEEQLFNLFCEWQAVTPDVEISYPDSFDLRDYDKELTFLQQMRASGVKSVTLAMEIDKRISDLILDDEALAQAHKEIEETASVLGDFSDKTQIYSYHIDAGVVTPNEVREKIGLDDIEGGDVLIEKQEEGASNADLGQF
;
A
#
# COMPACT_ATOMS: atom_id res chain seq x y z
N MET A 1 -7.04 -43.39 -6.03
CA MET A 1 -6.88 -42.12 -5.29
C MET A 1 -7.92 -42.09 -4.22
N ALA A 2 -7.59 -41.82 -2.95
CA ALA A 2 -8.57 -41.60 -1.91
C ALA A 2 -9.43 -40.40 -2.33
N LYS A 3 -10.77 -40.53 -2.23
CA LYS A 3 -11.67 -39.43 -2.51
C LYS A 3 -11.39 -38.38 -1.43
N LEU A 4 -10.73 -37.26 -1.80
CA LEU A 4 -10.51 -36.14 -0.89
C LEU A 4 -11.90 -35.66 -0.47
N THR A 5 -12.12 -35.52 0.83
CA THR A 5 -13.36 -34.92 1.38
C THR A 5 -13.39 -33.44 1.02
N ILE A 6 -14.58 -32.85 1.00
CA ILE A 6 -14.70 -31.40 0.77
C ILE A 6 -13.99 -30.58 1.87
N GLU A 7 -13.80 -31.16 3.05
CA GLU A 7 -13.09 -30.54 4.17
C GLU A 7 -11.57 -30.54 4.05
N TYR A 8 -10.99 -31.30 3.06
CA TYR A 8 -9.54 -31.32 2.87
C TYR A 8 -8.98 -29.91 2.63
N THR A 9 -7.93 -29.54 3.37
CA THR A 9 -7.22 -28.29 3.24
C THR A 9 -5.87 -28.49 2.52
N HIS A 10 -5.39 -27.44 1.85
CA HIS A 10 -4.07 -27.45 1.24
C HIS A 10 -2.97 -27.55 2.33
N PRO A 11 -1.90 -28.34 2.15
CA PRO A 11 -0.84 -28.47 3.16
C PRO A 11 -0.23 -27.11 3.58
N LEU A 12 -0.06 -26.18 2.65
CA LEU A 12 0.41 -24.83 2.94
C LEU A 12 -0.62 -24.01 3.76
N TYR A 13 -1.92 -24.24 3.59
CA TYR A 13 -2.94 -23.62 4.44
C TYR A 13 -2.71 -24.01 5.90
N ASP A 14 -2.52 -25.30 6.17
CA ASP A 14 -2.28 -25.79 7.53
C ASP A 14 -0.98 -25.29 8.14
N GLU A 15 0.07 -25.10 7.31
CA GLU A 15 1.34 -24.52 7.75
C GLU A 15 1.24 -23.04 8.11
N TYR A 16 0.42 -22.28 7.37
CA TYR A 16 0.40 -20.81 7.48
C TYR A 16 -0.77 -20.25 8.32
N LYS A 17 -1.85 -20.99 8.56
CA LYS A 17 -3.06 -20.52 9.24
C LYS A 17 -2.79 -19.85 10.59
N ASP A 18 -1.91 -20.44 11.42
CA ASP A 18 -1.58 -19.87 12.73
C ASP A 18 -0.80 -18.55 12.61
N ARG A 19 0.03 -18.41 11.56
CA ARG A 19 0.73 -17.16 11.27
C ARG A 19 -0.24 -16.08 10.83
N TRP A 20 -1.20 -16.41 9.98
CA TRP A 20 -2.24 -15.46 9.55
C TRP A 20 -3.09 -15.00 10.72
N ALA A 21 -3.52 -15.89 11.59
CA ALA A 21 -4.24 -15.55 12.81
C ALA A 21 -3.41 -14.64 13.75
N PHE A 22 -2.10 -14.88 13.86
CA PHE A 22 -1.20 -14.02 14.63
C PHE A 22 -1.06 -12.62 14.02
N TYR A 23 -0.91 -12.52 12.70
CA TYR A 23 -0.81 -11.23 12.00
C TYR A 23 -2.11 -10.44 12.11
N LEU A 24 -3.25 -11.10 11.90
CA LEU A 24 -4.57 -10.49 12.07
C LEU A 24 -4.73 -9.89 13.47
N ARG A 25 -4.46 -10.69 14.51
CA ARG A 25 -4.56 -10.21 15.90
C ARG A 25 -3.57 -9.09 16.19
N SER A 26 -2.36 -9.16 15.63
CA SER A 26 -1.35 -8.10 15.76
C SER A 26 -1.81 -6.78 15.11
N TYR A 27 -2.57 -6.85 14.02
CA TYR A 27 -3.17 -5.70 13.37
C TYR A 27 -4.40 -5.17 14.13
N LEU A 28 -5.32 -6.05 14.55
CA LEU A 28 -6.54 -5.64 15.26
C LEU A 28 -6.21 -5.00 16.62
N GLY A 29 -5.29 -5.60 17.37
CA GLY A 29 -4.93 -5.12 18.72
C GLY A 29 -6.03 -5.36 19.77
N GLY A 30 -5.93 -4.68 20.91
CA GLY A 30 -6.92 -4.70 21.97
C GLY A 30 -7.33 -6.12 22.40
N ASP A 31 -8.63 -6.34 22.60
CA ASP A 31 -9.18 -7.60 23.06
C ASP A 31 -8.83 -8.79 22.14
N ASP A 32 -8.78 -8.57 20.82
CA ASP A 32 -8.44 -9.63 19.87
C ASP A 32 -6.97 -10.10 20.02
N TYR A 33 -6.07 -9.19 20.37
CA TYR A 33 -4.70 -9.55 20.67
C TYR A 33 -4.59 -10.30 22.01
N GLN A 34 -5.34 -9.87 23.02
CA GLN A 34 -5.38 -10.53 24.34
C GLN A 34 -5.91 -11.98 24.24
N LYS A 35 -6.94 -12.24 23.40
CA LYS A 35 -7.43 -13.60 23.10
C LYS A 35 -6.33 -14.54 22.59
N GLY A 36 -5.31 -13.99 21.93
CA GLY A 36 -4.14 -14.76 21.49
C GLY A 36 -3.21 -15.22 22.61
N ARG A 37 -3.37 -14.69 23.84
CA ARG A 37 -2.59 -15.03 25.03
C ARG A 37 -1.09 -14.97 24.77
N TYR A 38 -0.63 -13.89 24.15
CA TYR A 38 0.75 -13.75 23.68
C TYR A 38 1.74 -13.36 24.78
N LEU A 39 1.31 -13.07 25.99
CA LEU A 39 2.21 -12.92 27.16
C LEU A 39 2.78 -14.27 27.57
N THR A 40 4.06 -14.25 27.97
CA THR A 40 4.70 -15.43 28.53
C THR A 40 4.18 -15.67 29.95
N HIS A 41 3.73 -16.87 30.24
CA HIS A 41 3.32 -17.29 31.57
C HIS A 41 4.56 -17.54 32.43
N TYR A 42 4.63 -16.98 33.65
CA TYR A 42 5.75 -17.21 34.55
C TYR A 42 5.60 -18.56 35.24
N VAL A 43 6.74 -19.16 35.56
CA VAL A 43 6.80 -20.53 36.14
C VAL A 43 5.96 -20.68 37.43
N ASN A 44 5.90 -19.64 38.25
CA ASN A 44 5.18 -19.65 39.53
C ASN A 44 3.94 -18.75 39.54
N GLU A 45 3.46 -18.33 38.38
CA GLU A 45 2.28 -17.50 38.24
C GLU A 45 1.02 -18.39 38.18
N ASP A 46 0.01 -18.10 39.00
CA ASP A 46 -1.28 -18.74 38.90
C ASP A 46 -2.12 -18.13 37.74
N GLU A 47 -3.13 -18.88 37.31
CA GLU A 47 -3.95 -18.47 36.18
C GLU A 47 -4.71 -17.14 36.40
N GLU A 48 -5.14 -16.86 37.65
CA GLU A 48 -5.81 -15.60 38.00
C GLU A 48 -4.88 -14.41 37.85
N SER A 49 -3.63 -14.54 38.33
CA SER A 49 -2.58 -13.53 38.22
C SER A 49 -2.20 -13.31 36.76
N TYR A 50 -2.07 -14.39 35.97
CA TYR A 50 -1.80 -14.31 34.54
C TYR A 50 -2.94 -13.60 33.79
N GLN A 51 -4.20 -13.95 34.04
CA GLN A 51 -5.35 -13.29 33.43
C GLN A 51 -5.41 -11.80 33.79
N ARG A 52 -5.18 -11.46 35.05
CA ARG A 52 -5.10 -10.05 35.47
C ARG A 52 -3.99 -9.27 34.75
N ARG A 53 -2.85 -9.91 34.52
CA ARG A 53 -1.73 -9.34 33.78
C ARG A 53 -2.08 -9.13 32.30
N LEU A 54 -2.77 -10.08 31.67
CA LEU A 54 -3.31 -9.94 30.30
C LEU A 54 -4.28 -8.76 30.19
N ASP A 55 -5.23 -8.64 31.13
CA ASP A 55 -6.26 -7.60 31.10
C ASP A 55 -5.71 -6.19 31.29
N LEU A 56 -4.60 -6.09 32.00
CA LEU A 56 -4.00 -4.82 32.39
C LEU A 56 -2.88 -4.34 31.45
N THR A 57 -2.33 -5.25 30.64
CA THR A 57 -1.24 -4.90 29.73
C THR A 57 -1.81 -4.25 28.46
N CYS A 58 -1.46 -2.99 28.24
CA CYS A 58 -1.80 -2.27 27.03
C CYS A 58 -0.83 -2.63 25.89
N MET A 59 -1.35 -2.78 24.70
CA MET A 59 -0.56 -3.02 23.50
C MET A 59 -0.35 -1.71 22.73
N ASP A 60 0.89 -1.41 22.38
CA ASP A 60 1.24 -0.39 21.41
C ASP A 60 1.17 -0.99 19.99
N ASN A 61 0.16 -0.58 19.21
CA ASN A 61 -0.15 -1.21 17.92
C ASN A 61 0.65 -0.59 16.77
N HIS A 62 1.88 -1.02 16.60
CA HIS A 62 2.74 -0.61 15.49
C HIS A 62 2.28 -1.22 14.15
N SER A 63 1.79 -2.46 14.16
CA SER A 63 1.33 -3.18 12.96
C SER A 63 0.22 -2.42 12.23
N LYS A 64 -0.82 -2.02 12.96
CA LYS A 64 -1.92 -1.23 12.40
C LYS A 64 -1.47 0.13 11.89
N ASN A 65 -0.64 0.81 12.67
CA ASN A 65 -0.13 2.13 12.30
C ASN A 65 0.66 2.10 10.99
N ILE A 66 1.60 1.15 10.83
CA ILE A 66 2.41 1.01 9.63
C ILE A 66 1.56 0.68 8.40
N THR A 67 0.63 -0.29 8.53
CA THR A 67 -0.27 -0.66 7.44
C THR A 67 -1.11 0.53 6.96
N HIS A 68 -1.63 1.33 7.89
CA HIS A 68 -2.39 2.54 7.55
C HIS A 68 -1.54 3.63 6.89
N ILE A 69 -0.29 3.80 7.32
CA ILE A 69 0.63 4.75 6.69
C ILE A 69 0.89 4.33 5.24
N TYR A 70 1.23 3.06 4.97
CA TYR A 70 1.40 2.57 3.59
C TYR A 70 0.15 2.83 2.74
N SER A 71 -1.02 2.46 3.24
CA SER A 71 -2.28 2.70 2.53
C SER A 71 -2.53 4.20 2.28
N SER A 72 -2.23 5.07 3.24
CA SER A 72 -2.44 6.51 3.10
C SER A 72 -1.54 7.14 2.04
N PHE A 73 -0.31 6.68 1.90
CA PHE A 73 0.60 7.14 0.85
C PHE A 73 0.18 6.61 -0.53
N LEU A 74 -0.07 5.29 -0.64
CA LEU A 74 -0.45 4.64 -1.90
C LEU A 74 -1.72 5.23 -2.53
N TRP A 75 -2.71 5.55 -1.69
CA TRP A 75 -4.01 6.03 -2.13
C TRP A 75 -4.20 7.54 -1.99
N ARG A 76 -3.12 8.29 -1.82
CA ARG A 76 -3.15 9.76 -1.79
C ARG A 76 -3.58 10.33 -3.13
N VAL A 77 -3.11 9.74 -4.21
CA VAL A 77 -3.52 10.03 -5.58
C VAL A 77 -4.14 8.76 -6.13
N PRO A 78 -5.38 8.81 -6.65
CA PRO A 78 -6.02 7.64 -7.24
C PRO A 78 -5.27 7.19 -8.50
N PRO A 79 -5.31 5.88 -8.86
CA PRO A 79 -4.74 5.40 -10.11
C PRO A 79 -5.50 5.96 -11.32
N THR A 80 -4.77 6.17 -12.40
CA THR A 80 -5.34 6.54 -13.71
C THR A 80 -5.72 5.27 -14.46
N ARG A 81 -6.92 5.24 -15.06
CA ARG A 81 -7.45 4.11 -15.81
C ARG A 81 -7.93 4.56 -17.18
N THR A 82 -7.40 3.95 -18.22
CA THR A 82 -7.81 4.21 -19.60
C THR A 82 -8.54 2.99 -20.14
N PHE A 83 -9.84 3.14 -20.41
CA PHE A 83 -10.73 2.06 -20.82
C PHE A 83 -11.00 2.12 -22.34
N ASN A 84 -10.01 1.80 -23.18
CA ASN A 84 -10.12 1.93 -24.63
C ASN A 84 -11.32 1.13 -25.19
N ALA A 85 -11.25 -0.20 -25.18
CA ALA A 85 -12.30 -1.07 -25.72
C ALA A 85 -13.55 -1.14 -24.82
N LEU A 86 -13.44 -0.84 -23.53
CA LEU A 86 -14.55 -0.77 -22.58
C LEU A 86 -15.23 0.60 -22.56
N ALA A 87 -14.69 1.61 -23.25
CA ALA A 87 -15.28 2.94 -23.30
C ALA A 87 -16.73 2.87 -23.81
N GLY A 88 -17.67 3.39 -23.00
CA GLY A 88 -19.11 3.32 -23.31
C GLY A 88 -19.80 1.98 -23.00
N ASN A 89 -19.11 1.01 -22.35
CA ASN A 89 -19.76 -0.18 -21.84
C ASN A 89 -20.70 0.18 -20.68
N VAL A 90 -21.96 -0.22 -20.78
CA VAL A 90 -23.01 0.16 -19.83
C VAL A 90 -22.77 -0.41 -18.43
N ALA A 91 -22.07 -1.54 -18.31
CA ALA A 91 -21.76 -2.16 -17.00
C ALA A 91 -20.54 -1.54 -16.32
N LEU A 92 -19.70 -0.78 -17.02
CA LEU A 92 -18.45 -0.24 -16.47
C LEU A 92 -18.69 0.81 -15.39
N ASP A 93 -19.46 1.86 -15.67
CA ASP A 93 -19.72 2.93 -14.72
C ASP A 93 -20.38 2.46 -13.42
N PRO A 94 -21.42 1.59 -13.46
CA PRO A 94 -21.96 0.97 -12.26
C PRO A 94 -20.91 0.15 -11.49
N PHE A 95 -20.06 -0.62 -12.18
CA PHE A 95 -18.99 -1.40 -11.57
C PHE A 95 -17.95 -0.52 -10.87
N LEU A 96 -17.53 0.60 -11.47
CA LEU A 96 -16.58 1.52 -10.85
C LEU A 96 -17.12 2.19 -9.59
N LYS A 97 -18.45 2.46 -9.56
CA LYS A 97 -19.11 3.14 -8.42
C LYS A 97 -19.49 2.20 -7.29
N ASP A 98 -19.85 0.98 -7.63
CA ASP A 98 -20.31 -0.06 -6.71
C ASP A 98 -19.85 -1.41 -7.26
N CYS A 99 -18.61 -1.80 -6.95
CA CYS A 99 -17.99 -2.99 -7.54
C CYS A 99 -18.38 -4.29 -6.85
N ASP A 100 -18.88 -4.24 -5.62
CA ASP A 100 -19.17 -5.41 -4.78
C ASP A 100 -20.67 -5.63 -4.49
N LEU A 101 -21.53 -4.81 -5.06
CA LEU A 101 -22.97 -4.76 -4.81
C LEU A 101 -23.38 -4.33 -3.40
N ASP A 102 -22.41 -3.86 -2.59
CA ASP A 102 -22.62 -3.34 -1.22
C ASP A 102 -22.38 -1.81 -1.15
N GLY A 103 -22.17 -1.15 -2.30
CA GLY A 103 -22.01 0.30 -2.42
C GLY A 103 -20.56 0.78 -2.35
N ARG A 104 -19.55 -0.10 -2.39
CA ARG A 104 -18.13 0.31 -2.39
C ARG A 104 -17.66 0.59 -3.82
N SER A 105 -17.02 1.75 -4.00
CA SER A 105 -16.32 2.04 -5.26
C SER A 105 -15.10 1.13 -5.44
N LEU A 106 -14.68 0.91 -6.68
CA LEU A 106 -13.50 0.10 -6.97
C LEU A 106 -12.24 0.64 -6.24
N ASN A 107 -12.06 1.96 -6.16
CA ASN A 107 -10.94 2.55 -5.40
C ASN A 107 -10.98 2.18 -3.92
N THR A 108 -12.16 2.23 -3.31
CA THR A 108 -12.32 1.87 -1.89
C THR A 108 -12.06 0.38 -1.68
N PHE A 109 -12.59 -0.47 -2.56
CA PHE A 109 -12.38 -1.91 -2.53
C PHE A 109 -10.90 -2.29 -2.69
N MET A 110 -10.22 -1.77 -3.70
CA MET A 110 -8.79 -2.06 -3.94
C MET A 110 -7.89 -1.54 -2.81
N ARG A 111 -8.23 -0.40 -2.23
CA ARG A 111 -7.55 0.11 -1.03
C ARG A 111 -7.71 -0.84 0.16
N GLU A 112 -8.90 -1.35 0.38
CA GLU A 112 -9.16 -2.32 1.45
C GLU A 112 -8.46 -3.65 1.17
N ALA A 113 -8.49 -4.15 -0.06
CA ALA A 113 -7.78 -5.34 -0.49
C ALA A 113 -6.25 -5.21 -0.27
N GLN A 114 -5.68 -4.03 -0.55
CA GLN A 114 -4.27 -3.74 -0.27
C GLN A 114 -3.96 -3.80 1.23
N VAL A 115 -4.83 -3.25 2.08
CA VAL A 115 -4.66 -3.29 3.55
C VAL A 115 -4.67 -4.75 4.03
N TRP A 116 -5.63 -5.55 3.62
CA TRP A 116 -5.72 -6.95 4.01
C TRP A 116 -4.59 -7.80 3.43
N ALA A 117 -4.16 -7.52 2.20
CA ALA A 117 -2.96 -8.14 1.64
C ALA A 117 -1.72 -7.82 2.49
N SER A 118 -1.54 -6.56 2.94
CA SER A 118 -0.45 -6.18 3.83
C SER A 118 -0.48 -6.93 5.16
N VAL A 119 -1.66 -7.18 5.72
CA VAL A 119 -1.84 -7.92 6.99
C VAL A 119 -1.55 -9.40 6.80
N TYR A 120 -2.23 -10.07 5.89
CA TYR A 120 -2.15 -11.53 5.72
C TYR A 120 -0.97 -11.99 4.85
N GLY A 121 -0.42 -11.08 4.03
CA GLY A 121 0.55 -11.37 2.98
C GLY A 121 -0.07 -11.45 1.59
N HIS A 122 -1.35 -11.79 1.48
CA HIS A 122 -2.11 -11.80 0.23
C HIS A 122 -3.62 -11.85 0.49
N VAL A 123 -4.38 -11.51 -0.53
CA VAL A 123 -5.82 -11.77 -0.61
C VAL A 123 -6.15 -12.30 -2.00
N TRP A 124 -7.32 -12.91 -2.14
CA TRP A 124 -7.87 -13.33 -3.42
C TRP A 124 -9.06 -12.44 -3.76
N VAL A 125 -9.05 -11.87 -4.94
CA VAL A 125 -10.15 -11.08 -5.49
C VAL A 125 -10.84 -11.92 -6.54
N MET A 126 -12.10 -12.27 -6.28
CA MET A 126 -12.94 -13.03 -7.20
C MET A 126 -13.84 -12.08 -7.97
N LEU A 127 -13.90 -12.24 -9.28
CA LEU A 127 -14.88 -11.55 -10.12
C LEU A 127 -15.96 -12.54 -10.53
N ASP A 128 -17.16 -12.36 -10.02
CA ASP A 128 -18.30 -13.23 -10.31
C ASP A 128 -19.45 -12.43 -10.95
N LYS A 129 -20.41 -13.12 -11.49
CA LYS A 129 -21.63 -12.51 -12.02
C LYS A 129 -22.83 -13.30 -11.52
N PRO A 130 -23.87 -12.63 -10.97
CA PRO A 130 -25.07 -13.31 -10.52
C PRO A 130 -25.71 -14.10 -11.65
N LYS A 131 -26.30 -15.24 -11.33
CA LYS A 131 -27.03 -16.06 -12.30
C LYS A 131 -28.19 -15.26 -12.87
N SER A 132 -28.24 -15.20 -14.19
CA SER A 132 -29.29 -14.49 -14.92
C SER A 132 -30.27 -15.47 -15.58
N ASN A 133 -31.56 -15.20 -15.42
CA ASN A 133 -32.61 -15.83 -16.22
C ASN A 133 -33.12 -14.88 -17.33
N ALA A 134 -32.47 -13.72 -17.49
CA ALA A 134 -32.82 -12.75 -18.52
C ALA A 134 -32.50 -13.30 -19.92
N GLY A 135 -33.40 -13.08 -20.85
CA GLY A 135 -33.23 -13.50 -22.27
C GLY A 135 -32.37 -12.53 -23.06
N THR A 136 -32.16 -11.32 -22.57
CA THR A 136 -31.40 -10.26 -23.22
C THR A 136 -30.53 -9.46 -22.26
N ARG A 137 -29.45 -8.88 -22.79
CA ARG A 137 -28.58 -8.00 -22.02
C ARG A 137 -29.29 -6.74 -21.46
N ALA A 138 -30.32 -6.24 -22.19
CA ALA A 138 -31.12 -5.12 -21.70
C ALA A 138 -31.94 -5.49 -20.47
N GLU A 139 -32.44 -6.73 -20.39
CA GLU A 139 -33.14 -7.25 -19.21
C GLU A 139 -32.17 -7.46 -18.04
N GLU A 140 -30.96 -7.96 -18.28
CA GLU A 140 -29.90 -8.06 -17.25
C GLU A 140 -29.63 -6.69 -16.63
N LEU A 141 -29.42 -5.69 -17.45
CA LEU A 141 -29.16 -4.32 -16.99
C LEU A 141 -30.36 -3.72 -16.23
N ALA A 142 -31.59 -4.00 -16.66
CA ALA A 142 -32.79 -3.55 -15.96
C ALA A 142 -32.93 -4.20 -14.57
N GLN A 143 -32.35 -5.39 -14.37
CA GLN A 143 -32.31 -6.13 -13.11
C GLN A 143 -31.01 -5.88 -12.30
N ASP A 144 -30.15 -4.97 -12.76
CA ASP A 144 -28.81 -4.69 -12.20
C ASP A 144 -27.92 -5.96 -12.08
N ILE A 145 -28.08 -6.89 -13.03
CA ILE A 145 -27.25 -8.10 -13.11
C ILE A 145 -25.96 -7.74 -13.83
N ARG A 146 -24.89 -7.58 -13.08
CA ARG A 146 -23.56 -7.16 -13.56
C ARG A 146 -22.45 -7.93 -12.84
N PRO A 147 -21.24 -7.99 -13.42
CA PRO A 147 -20.10 -8.53 -12.68
C PRO A 147 -19.84 -7.74 -11.40
N TYR A 148 -19.44 -8.45 -10.35
CA TYR A 148 -19.09 -7.89 -9.06
C TYR A 148 -17.84 -8.58 -8.49
N VAL A 149 -17.17 -7.92 -7.57
CA VAL A 149 -15.98 -8.46 -6.91
C VAL A 149 -16.28 -8.88 -5.47
N THR A 150 -15.63 -9.97 -5.07
CA THR A 150 -15.61 -10.42 -3.66
C THR A 150 -14.17 -10.66 -3.26
N MET A 151 -13.82 -10.26 -2.04
CA MET A 151 -12.49 -10.49 -1.48
C MET A 151 -12.50 -11.65 -0.50
N PHE A 152 -11.59 -12.59 -0.68
CA PHE A 152 -11.35 -13.68 0.26
C PHE A 152 -9.98 -13.51 0.91
N THR A 153 -9.96 -13.53 2.24
CA THR A 153 -8.72 -13.61 3.00
C THR A 153 -8.15 -15.03 2.94
N PRO A 154 -6.85 -15.23 3.20
CA PRO A 154 -6.26 -16.57 3.20
C PRO A 154 -6.93 -17.57 4.13
N GLU A 155 -7.54 -17.10 5.22
CA GLU A 155 -8.27 -17.95 6.17
C GLU A 155 -9.50 -18.61 5.53
N ASN A 156 -10.08 -17.97 4.50
CA ASN A 156 -11.26 -18.46 3.79
C ASN A 156 -10.90 -19.23 2.52
N VAL A 157 -9.65 -19.22 2.05
CA VAL A 157 -9.21 -19.96 0.87
C VAL A 157 -8.52 -21.23 1.31
N LEU A 158 -9.26 -22.35 1.31
CA LEU A 158 -8.83 -23.59 1.95
C LEU A 158 -7.96 -24.47 1.07
N ASN A 159 -8.12 -24.39 -0.25
CA ASN A 159 -7.32 -25.17 -1.19
C ASN A 159 -7.21 -24.48 -2.55
N TRP A 160 -6.05 -24.60 -3.19
CA TRP A 160 -5.77 -24.07 -4.53
C TRP A 160 -4.76 -24.95 -5.25
N GLU A 161 -4.91 -25.07 -6.58
CA GLU A 161 -3.98 -25.80 -7.42
C GLU A 161 -3.67 -25.02 -8.70
N TYR A 162 -2.41 -25.12 -9.14
CA TYR A 162 -1.96 -24.52 -10.38
C TYR A 162 -1.48 -25.59 -11.35
N GLU A 163 -1.90 -25.48 -12.59
CA GLU A 163 -1.44 -26.30 -13.70
C GLU A 163 -0.52 -25.50 -14.62
N ARG A 164 0.48 -26.14 -15.19
CA ARG A 164 1.35 -25.53 -16.19
C ARG A 164 0.77 -25.72 -17.58
N ALA A 165 0.34 -24.65 -18.22
CA ALA A 165 -0.15 -24.64 -19.58
C ALA A 165 0.98 -24.97 -20.59
N GLU A 166 0.62 -25.35 -21.83
CA GLU A 166 1.58 -25.58 -22.91
C GLU A 166 2.44 -24.34 -23.23
N SER A 167 1.92 -23.14 -23.01
CA SER A 167 2.67 -21.88 -23.11
C SER A 167 3.74 -21.70 -22.02
N GLY A 168 3.79 -22.60 -21.04
CA GLY A 168 4.67 -22.52 -19.87
C GLY A 168 4.12 -21.65 -18.74
N ARG A 169 2.98 -20.98 -18.96
CA ARG A 169 2.29 -20.18 -17.95
C ARG A 169 1.61 -21.09 -16.93
N PHE A 170 1.62 -20.68 -15.66
CA PHE A 170 0.86 -21.39 -14.63
C PHE A 170 -0.53 -20.75 -14.50
N LEU A 171 -1.55 -21.58 -14.66
CA LEU A 171 -2.94 -21.19 -14.54
C LEU A 171 -3.53 -21.81 -13.29
N LEU A 172 -4.37 -21.07 -12.61
CA LEU A 172 -5.16 -21.58 -11.48
C LEU A 172 -6.21 -22.55 -12.05
N CYS A 173 -6.19 -23.81 -11.61
CA CYS A 173 -7.12 -24.85 -12.11
C CYS A 173 -8.10 -25.35 -11.05
N TYR A 174 -7.86 -25.03 -9.79
CA TYR A 174 -8.73 -25.37 -8.67
C TYR A 174 -8.65 -24.30 -7.59
N LEU A 175 -9.78 -23.87 -7.08
CA LEU A 175 -9.87 -22.97 -5.94
C LEU A 175 -11.07 -23.35 -5.08
N LYS A 176 -10.83 -23.58 -3.79
CA LYS A 176 -11.88 -23.86 -2.80
C LYS A 176 -11.92 -22.77 -1.74
N VAL A 177 -13.08 -22.18 -1.58
CA VAL A 177 -13.30 -21.12 -0.59
C VAL A 177 -14.39 -21.51 0.41
N LEU A 178 -14.23 -21.04 1.63
CA LEU A 178 -15.26 -21.07 2.67
C LEU A 178 -16.14 -19.83 2.49
N GLU A 179 -17.41 -20.02 2.15
CA GLU A 179 -18.34 -18.89 1.98
C GLU A 179 -19.00 -18.49 3.29
N SER A 180 -19.48 -19.45 4.04
CA SER A 180 -20.10 -19.20 5.33
C SER A 180 -19.99 -20.41 6.25
N ALA A 181 -19.93 -20.16 7.53
CA ALA A 181 -20.01 -21.16 8.58
C ALA A 181 -20.83 -20.59 9.74
N GLY A 182 -21.70 -21.41 10.32
CA GLY A 182 -22.57 -21.00 11.41
C GLY A 182 -23.45 -22.13 11.92
N LEU A 183 -24.45 -21.77 12.70
CA LEU A 183 -25.48 -22.70 13.16
C LEU A 183 -26.76 -22.48 12.35
N ASN A 184 -27.39 -23.59 11.92
CA ASN A 184 -28.69 -23.53 11.30
C ASN A 184 -29.80 -23.30 12.34
N ALA A 185 -31.05 -23.23 11.90
CA ALA A 185 -32.20 -23.01 12.79
C ALA A 185 -32.40 -24.12 13.83
N ASP A 186 -31.89 -25.31 13.58
CA ASP A 186 -31.97 -26.49 14.46
C ASP A 186 -30.76 -26.55 15.42
N GLY A 187 -29.80 -25.62 15.32
CA GLY A 187 -28.61 -25.54 16.17
C GLY A 187 -27.46 -26.45 15.72
N GLU A 188 -27.52 -27.00 14.51
CA GLU A 188 -26.46 -27.84 13.92
C GLU A 188 -25.42 -26.96 13.19
N GLU A 189 -24.16 -27.36 13.19
CA GLU A 189 -23.13 -26.69 12.43
C GLU A 189 -23.36 -26.83 10.93
N GLU A 190 -23.45 -25.73 10.24
CA GLU A 190 -23.69 -25.64 8.81
C GLU A 190 -22.59 -24.82 8.14
N THR A 191 -21.92 -25.43 7.17
CA THR A 191 -20.81 -24.81 6.46
C THR A 191 -21.03 -24.91 4.95
N TYR A 192 -20.80 -23.78 4.26
CA TYR A 192 -20.87 -23.71 2.81
C TYR A 192 -19.50 -23.51 2.22
N TYR A 193 -19.18 -24.34 1.21
CA TYR A 193 -17.97 -24.26 0.42
C TYR A 193 -18.32 -24.00 -1.03
N ARG A 194 -17.57 -23.11 -1.67
CA ARG A 194 -17.61 -22.94 -3.12
C ARG A 194 -16.31 -23.43 -3.73
N VAL A 195 -16.43 -24.27 -4.74
CA VAL A 195 -15.30 -24.85 -5.47
C VAL A 195 -15.34 -24.38 -6.92
N TRP A 196 -14.29 -23.69 -7.31
CA TRP A 196 -14.09 -23.23 -8.67
C TRP A 196 -13.12 -24.17 -9.38
N GLN A 197 -13.53 -24.65 -10.53
CA GLN A 197 -12.71 -25.41 -11.45
C GLN A 197 -12.78 -24.73 -12.84
N LYS A 198 -11.91 -25.14 -13.74
CA LYS A 198 -11.85 -24.56 -15.08
C LYS A 198 -13.23 -24.59 -15.77
N ASP A 199 -13.92 -25.73 -15.70
CA ASP A 199 -15.17 -25.97 -16.43
C ASP A 199 -16.42 -25.89 -15.54
N THR A 200 -16.27 -25.95 -14.22
CA THR A 200 -17.41 -26.05 -13.30
C THR A 200 -17.24 -25.25 -12.02
N ILE A 201 -18.37 -24.80 -11.50
CA ILE A 201 -18.49 -24.14 -10.19
C ILE A 201 -19.43 -25.01 -9.35
N GLN A 202 -19.02 -25.40 -8.17
CA GLN A 202 -19.79 -26.27 -7.27
C GLN A 202 -20.01 -25.56 -5.94
N VAL A 203 -21.23 -25.65 -5.42
CA VAL A 203 -21.57 -25.21 -4.07
C VAL A 203 -21.87 -26.44 -3.23
N TRP A 204 -21.11 -26.60 -2.18
CA TRP A 204 -21.23 -27.72 -1.24
C TRP A 204 -21.71 -27.20 0.12
N LYS A 205 -22.54 -27.99 0.75
CA LYS A 205 -23.03 -27.79 2.12
C LYS A 205 -22.57 -28.96 2.96
N VAL A 206 -22.06 -28.68 4.15
CA VAL A 206 -21.73 -29.68 5.16
C VAL A 206 -22.58 -29.39 6.39
N VAL A 207 -23.29 -30.40 6.88
CA VAL A 207 -24.11 -30.35 8.12
C VAL A 207 -23.69 -31.53 8.97
N ASP A 208 -23.19 -31.29 10.18
CA ASP A 208 -22.69 -32.30 11.11
C ASP A 208 -21.73 -33.36 10.45
N GLY A 209 -20.92 -32.91 9.47
CA GLY A 209 -19.98 -33.78 8.75
C GLY A 209 -20.56 -34.49 7.51
N ASP A 210 -21.86 -34.36 7.23
CA ASP A 210 -22.46 -34.88 6.01
C ASP A 210 -22.30 -33.90 4.85
N GLU A 211 -21.59 -34.33 3.79
CA GLU A 211 -21.29 -33.54 2.59
C GLU A 211 -22.41 -33.64 1.55
N MET A 212 -23.00 -32.51 1.16
CA MET A 212 -24.04 -32.41 0.14
C MET A 212 -23.67 -31.43 -0.95
N LEU A 213 -23.70 -31.87 -2.22
CA LEU A 213 -23.60 -30.98 -3.38
C LEU A 213 -24.94 -30.29 -3.59
N ILE A 214 -25.02 -29.00 -3.36
CA ILE A 214 -26.26 -28.20 -3.49
C ILE A 214 -26.46 -27.72 -4.91
N GLU A 215 -25.41 -27.24 -5.54
CA GLU A 215 -25.47 -26.69 -6.90
C GLU A 215 -24.20 -27.00 -7.67
N GLN A 216 -24.36 -27.27 -8.96
CA GLN A 216 -23.26 -27.36 -9.91
C GLN A 216 -23.64 -26.56 -11.15
N LEU A 217 -22.76 -25.63 -11.53
CA LEU A 217 -22.89 -24.73 -12.67
C LEU A 217 -21.70 -24.94 -13.62
N ASP A 218 -21.92 -24.67 -14.88
CA ASP A 218 -20.81 -24.56 -15.84
C ASP A 218 -20.08 -23.22 -15.61
N ASN A 219 -18.77 -23.22 -15.63
CA ASN A 219 -17.99 -22.00 -15.61
C ASN A 219 -18.05 -21.37 -17.01
N PRO A 220 -18.65 -20.18 -17.18
CA PRO A 220 -18.78 -19.55 -18.50
C PRO A 220 -17.45 -18.97 -19.00
N LEU A 221 -16.45 -18.81 -18.14
CA LEU A 221 -15.12 -18.37 -18.47
C LEU A 221 -14.19 -19.56 -18.68
N ALA A 222 -13.18 -19.39 -19.53
CA ALA A 222 -12.20 -20.46 -19.78
C ALA A 222 -11.18 -20.63 -18.64
N GLU A 223 -11.24 -19.77 -17.63
CA GLU A 223 -10.36 -19.75 -16.46
C GLU A 223 -11.13 -19.45 -15.16
N ILE A 224 -10.48 -19.68 -14.03
CA ILE A 224 -11.07 -19.32 -12.74
C ILE A 224 -10.94 -17.83 -12.55
N PRO A 225 -12.06 -17.09 -12.35
CA PRO A 225 -12.06 -15.63 -12.28
C PRO A 225 -11.55 -15.10 -10.93
N ALA A 226 -10.34 -15.49 -10.57
CA ALA A 226 -9.68 -15.16 -9.32
C ALA A 226 -8.34 -14.47 -9.56
N VAL A 227 -8.17 -13.30 -8.99
CA VAL A 227 -6.91 -12.56 -9.00
C VAL A 227 -6.20 -12.73 -7.66
N PHE A 228 -4.98 -13.20 -7.69
CA PHE A 228 -4.12 -13.29 -6.52
C PHE A 228 -3.39 -11.97 -6.30
N LEU A 229 -3.72 -11.27 -5.21
CA LEU A 229 -3.11 -10.00 -4.81
C LEU A 229 -2.18 -10.21 -3.60
N PRO A 230 -0.87 -10.37 -3.79
CA PRO A 230 0.10 -10.44 -2.70
C PRO A 230 0.51 -9.05 -2.23
N ALA A 231 0.86 -8.89 -0.94
CA ALA A 231 1.53 -7.69 -0.44
C ALA A 231 2.98 -7.62 -0.94
N GLN A 232 3.64 -8.78 -0.95
CA GLN A 232 4.94 -9.02 -1.57
C GLN A 232 4.92 -10.43 -2.17
N ARG A 233 5.59 -10.61 -3.31
CA ARG A 233 5.68 -11.93 -3.96
C ARG A 233 6.57 -12.87 -3.16
N SER A 234 6.10 -14.09 -2.98
CA SER A 234 6.87 -15.21 -2.41
C SER A 234 7.37 -16.12 -3.50
N VAL A 235 8.38 -16.93 -3.18
CA VAL A 235 8.81 -18.07 -4.02
C VAL A 235 7.76 -19.18 -4.05
N THR A 236 6.91 -19.25 -3.03
CA THR A 236 5.83 -20.22 -2.90
C THR A 236 4.58 -19.71 -3.59
N ARG A 237 4.09 -20.43 -4.60
CA ARG A 237 2.92 -20.03 -5.37
C ARG A 237 1.64 -20.14 -4.52
N GLY A 238 0.77 -19.11 -4.62
CA GLY A 238 -0.46 -19.03 -3.83
C GLY A 238 -0.25 -18.53 -2.40
N ILE A 239 0.99 -18.19 -2.02
CA ILE A 239 1.33 -17.57 -0.74
C ILE A 239 2.06 -16.26 -1.01
N GLY A 240 1.65 -15.19 -0.35
CA GLY A 240 2.34 -13.90 -0.31
C GLY A 240 3.06 -13.69 1.02
N VAL A 241 3.95 -12.72 1.06
CA VAL A 241 4.67 -12.32 2.28
C VAL A 241 3.99 -11.12 2.90
N SER A 242 3.61 -11.24 4.17
CA SER A 242 2.99 -10.14 4.94
C SER A 242 4.01 -9.04 5.24
N ASP A 243 3.57 -7.79 5.19
CA ASP A 243 4.37 -6.66 5.68
C ASP A 243 4.61 -6.73 7.20
N LEU A 244 3.77 -7.50 7.90
CA LEU A 244 3.86 -7.71 9.34
C LEU A 244 4.74 -8.90 9.73
N SER A 245 5.31 -9.64 8.77
CA SER A 245 6.03 -10.90 9.01
C SER A 245 7.12 -10.79 10.10
N ASP A 246 7.88 -9.71 10.09
CA ASP A 246 8.93 -9.46 11.08
C ASP A 246 8.47 -8.50 12.18
N ILE A 247 7.65 -7.51 11.83
CA ILE A 247 7.16 -6.45 12.72
C ILE A 247 6.32 -7.02 13.86
N ALA A 248 5.40 -7.95 13.57
CA ALA A 248 4.50 -8.53 14.56
C ALA A 248 5.24 -9.26 15.69
N TYR A 249 6.37 -9.90 15.39
CA TYR A 249 7.17 -10.57 16.41
C TYR A 249 7.92 -9.58 17.31
N VAL A 250 8.43 -8.49 16.75
CA VAL A 250 9.06 -7.43 17.55
C VAL A 250 8.01 -6.70 18.38
N GLN A 251 6.82 -6.43 17.82
CA GLN A 251 5.68 -5.89 18.55
C GLN A 251 5.27 -6.79 19.72
N ARG A 252 5.25 -8.12 19.54
CA ARG A 252 5.02 -9.07 20.63
C ARG A 252 6.08 -8.97 21.72
N SER A 253 7.35 -8.74 21.36
CA SER A 253 8.42 -8.54 22.34
C SER A 253 8.24 -7.23 23.12
N ILE A 254 7.80 -6.14 22.47
CA ILE A 254 7.44 -4.88 23.13
C ILE A 254 6.29 -5.11 24.12
N TYR A 255 5.27 -5.89 23.72
CA TYR A 255 4.13 -6.22 24.59
C TYR A 255 4.54 -6.96 25.86
N GLN A 256 5.54 -7.87 25.79
CA GLN A 256 6.13 -8.51 26.97
C GLN A 256 6.76 -7.47 27.90
N GLU A 257 7.56 -6.56 27.37
CA GLU A 257 8.26 -5.55 28.17
C GLU A 257 7.31 -4.51 28.75
N LEU A 258 6.24 -4.15 28.05
CA LEU A 258 5.19 -3.31 28.61
C LEU A 258 4.52 -3.98 29.80
N SER A 259 4.27 -5.29 29.72
CA SER A 259 3.74 -6.07 30.85
C SER A 259 4.67 -6.03 32.06
N GLU A 260 5.99 -6.21 31.85
CA GLU A 260 6.99 -6.11 32.92
C GLU A 260 7.04 -4.71 33.54
N LEU A 261 7.01 -3.68 32.68
CA LEU A 261 7.03 -2.29 33.14
C LEU A 261 5.82 -1.96 34.00
N GLU A 262 4.63 -2.37 33.59
CA GLU A 262 3.39 -2.19 34.35
C GLU A 262 3.44 -2.90 35.70
N GLN A 263 4.00 -4.10 35.78
CA GLN A 263 4.20 -4.84 37.04
C GLN A 263 5.12 -4.07 37.97
N ILE A 264 6.28 -3.60 37.49
CA ILE A 264 7.24 -2.85 38.29
C ILE A 264 6.62 -1.55 38.80
N ILE A 265 5.89 -0.82 37.97
CA ILE A 265 5.20 0.43 38.35
C ILE A 265 4.23 0.16 39.49
N ARG A 266 3.43 -0.90 39.43
CA ARG A 266 2.46 -1.26 40.47
C ARG A 266 3.16 -1.63 41.79
N LEU A 267 4.18 -2.49 41.72
CA LEU A 267 4.93 -2.90 42.89
C LEU A 267 5.68 -1.71 43.54
N SER A 268 6.12 -0.76 42.73
CA SER A 268 6.76 0.46 43.22
C SER A 268 5.75 1.42 43.87
N ASN A 269 4.54 1.53 43.31
CA ASN A 269 3.48 2.39 43.85
C ASN A 269 2.80 1.79 45.10
N HIS A 270 2.86 0.45 45.24
CA HIS A 270 2.29 -0.27 46.37
C HIS A 270 3.36 -1.14 47.05
N PRO A 271 4.34 -0.51 47.75
CA PRO A 271 5.45 -1.25 48.36
C PRO A 271 4.93 -2.21 49.42
N THR A 272 5.54 -3.40 49.47
CA THR A 272 5.18 -4.43 50.44
C THR A 272 5.76 -4.05 51.79
N LEU A 273 4.91 -3.96 52.81
CA LEU A 273 5.36 -3.78 54.19
C LEU A 273 5.82 -5.12 54.78
N VAL A 274 7.08 -5.19 55.15
CA VAL A 274 7.65 -6.33 55.91
C VAL A 274 7.68 -5.99 57.37
N LYS A 275 7.03 -6.83 58.19
CA LYS A 275 6.99 -6.65 59.63
C LYS A 275 7.19 -7.98 60.37
N SER A 276 7.68 -7.93 61.59
CA SER A 276 7.71 -9.09 62.48
C SER A 276 6.31 -9.47 62.96
N PHE A 277 6.11 -10.74 63.31
CA PHE A 277 4.79 -11.28 63.63
C PHE A 277 4.10 -10.55 64.83
N GLY A 278 4.86 -10.01 65.75
CA GLY A 278 4.34 -9.30 66.93
C GLY A 278 4.16 -7.80 66.78
N THR A 279 4.41 -7.23 65.58
CA THR A 279 4.33 -5.78 65.37
C THR A 279 3.00 -5.41 64.78
N ASP A 280 2.27 -4.48 65.43
CA ASP A 280 1.05 -3.91 64.90
C ASP A 280 1.39 -2.75 63.97
N ALA A 281 1.48 -3.03 62.67
CA ALA A 281 1.80 -2.08 61.63
C ALA A 281 0.88 -2.25 60.41
N SER A 282 0.36 -1.17 59.88
CA SER A 282 -0.39 -1.13 58.65
C SER A 282 0.28 -0.20 57.63
N ALA A 283 0.11 -0.48 56.34
CA ALA A 283 0.59 0.38 55.28
C ALA A 283 -0.56 1.29 54.78
N GLY A 284 -0.30 2.57 54.59
CA GLY A 284 -1.24 3.55 54.09
C GLY A 284 -0.82 4.99 54.38
N ALA A 285 -1.35 5.93 53.60
CA ALA A 285 -1.08 7.36 53.86
C ALA A 285 -1.62 7.75 55.23
N GLY A 286 -0.76 8.28 56.09
CA GLY A 286 -1.11 8.69 57.44
C GLY A 286 -1.22 7.55 58.47
N SER A 287 -0.84 6.30 58.13
CA SER A 287 -0.77 5.22 59.13
C SER A 287 0.37 5.45 60.12
N ILE A 288 0.07 5.19 61.41
CA ILE A 288 1.06 5.24 62.50
C ILE A 288 1.48 3.81 62.83
N ILE A 289 2.77 3.58 62.85
CA ILE A 289 3.34 2.31 63.24
C ILE A 289 3.78 2.42 64.72
N ASN A 290 3.11 1.72 65.61
CA ASN A 290 3.50 1.62 67.00
C ASN A 290 4.51 0.50 67.16
N MET A 291 5.66 0.80 67.74
CA MET A 291 6.72 -0.16 68.01
C MET A 291 7.00 -0.18 69.49
N PRO A 292 7.28 -1.37 70.05
CA PRO A 292 7.83 -1.47 71.46
C PRO A 292 9.14 -0.71 71.57
N ASP A 293 9.35 -0.05 72.68
CA ASP A 293 10.58 0.73 72.98
C ASP A 293 11.85 -0.11 72.97
N ASP A 294 11.71 -1.40 73.24
CA ASP A 294 12.79 -2.41 73.35
C ASP A 294 12.95 -3.27 72.11
N LEU A 295 12.31 -2.91 70.93
CA LEU A 295 12.41 -3.67 69.74
C LEU A 295 13.83 -3.63 69.14
N ASP A 296 14.37 -4.82 68.84
CA ASP A 296 15.65 -4.95 68.13
C ASP A 296 15.62 -4.15 66.85
N PRO A 297 16.60 -3.30 66.57
CA PRO A 297 16.65 -2.49 65.32
C PRO A 297 16.54 -3.31 64.06
N SER A 298 16.95 -4.58 64.05
CA SER A 298 16.84 -5.51 62.91
C SER A 298 15.40 -5.97 62.64
N LEU A 299 14.48 -5.83 63.60
CA LEU A 299 13.09 -6.24 63.50
C LEU A 299 12.14 -5.07 63.15
N LYS A 300 12.69 -3.88 62.90
CA LYS A 300 11.87 -2.73 62.48
C LYS A 300 11.17 -3.02 61.17
N PRO A 301 9.87 -2.64 61.05
CA PRO A 301 9.17 -2.71 59.78
C PRO A 301 9.88 -1.90 58.71
N TYR A 302 9.98 -2.46 57.51
CA TYR A 302 10.54 -1.78 56.35
C TYR A 302 9.67 -2.03 55.11
N GLN A 303 9.72 -1.12 54.16
CA GLN A 303 9.07 -1.28 52.88
C GLN A 303 10.05 -1.91 51.89
N MET A 304 9.62 -2.99 51.26
CA MET A 304 10.33 -3.63 50.16
C MET A 304 9.70 -3.17 48.86
N GLN A 305 10.48 -2.53 48.04
CA GLN A 305 10.05 -2.09 46.71
C GLN A 305 11.13 -2.40 45.67
N PRO A 306 10.76 -2.66 44.42
CA PRO A 306 11.72 -2.82 43.33
C PRO A 306 12.55 -1.57 43.11
N SER A 307 13.79 -1.75 42.62
CA SER A 307 14.65 -0.64 42.22
C SER A 307 14.11 0.01 40.93
N GLY A 308 13.99 1.34 40.91
CA GLY A 308 13.59 2.10 39.73
C GLY A 308 14.56 2.00 38.54
N ALA A 309 15.81 1.57 38.78
CA ALA A 309 16.81 1.43 37.71
C ALA A 309 16.40 0.42 36.62
N ASN A 310 15.61 -0.60 36.94
CA ASN A 310 15.12 -1.58 35.98
C ASN A 310 14.09 -0.97 35.01
N MET A 311 13.33 0.04 35.42
CA MET A 311 12.35 0.70 34.59
C MET A 311 13.00 1.43 33.41
N ASP A 312 14.11 2.11 33.63
CA ASP A 312 14.82 2.84 32.58
C ASP A 312 15.46 1.88 31.57
N ALA A 313 15.96 0.73 32.03
CA ALA A 313 16.49 -0.31 31.13
C ALA A 313 15.40 -0.91 30.24
N ILE A 314 14.20 -1.18 30.80
CA ILE A 314 13.07 -1.69 30.03
C ILE A 314 12.60 -0.64 29.01
N ARG A 315 12.50 0.64 29.40
CA ARG A 315 12.14 1.72 28.47
C ARG A 315 13.14 1.89 27.33
N ALA A 316 14.44 1.78 27.63
CA ALA A 316 15.47 1.81 26.60
C ALA A 316 15.32 0.64 25.62
N ALA A 317 15.08 -0.58 26.13
CA ALA A 317 14.87 -1.76 25.29
C ALA A 317 13.60 -1.64 24.42
N ILE A 318 12.50 -1.07 24.94
CA ILE A 318 11.30 -0.77 24.16
C ILE A 318 11.64 0.23 23.05
N THR A 319 12.36 1.31 23.36
CA THR A 319 12.76 2.33 22.38
C THR A 319 13.60 1.72 21.25
N ASP A 320 14.58 0.91 21.57
CA ASP A 320 15.44 0.21 20.59
C ASP A 320 14.62 -0.70 19.65
N LYS A 321 13.61 -1.37 20.20
CA LYS A 321 12.70 -2.23 19.41
C LYS A 321 11.78 -1.43 18.52
N VAL A 322 11.25 -0.30 18.99
CA VAL A 322 10.44 0.63 18.17
C VAL A 322 11.29 1.17 17.01
N GLU A 323 12.54 1.55 17.28
CA GLU A 323 13.46 1.97 16.21
C GLU A 323 13.76 0.83 15.23
N SER A 324 13.87 -0.41 15.72
CA SER A 324 14.02 -1.58 14.85
C SER A 324 12.81 -1.77 13.95
N ILE A 325 11.58 -1.64 14.47
CA ILE A 325 10.35 -1.66 13.68
C ILE A 325 10.37 -0.55 12.61
N ASN A 326 10.77 0.67 12.97
CA ASN A 326 10.85 1.79 12.05
C ASN A 326 11.84 1.53 10.91
N ARG A 327 13.00 0.93 11.21
CA ARG A 327 13.98 0.53 10.18
C ARG A 327 13.45 -0.56 9.25
N MET A 328 12.85 -1.63 9.79
CA MET A 328 12.30 -2.74 9.01
C MET A 328 11.15 -2.31 8.10
N SER A 329 10.34 -1.36 8.56
CA SER A 329 9.22 -0.81 7.79
C SER A 329 9.59 0.34 6.86
N HIS A 330 10.86 0.79 6.85
CA HIS A 330 11.33 2.00 6.15
C HIS A 330 10.58 3.28 6.55
N MET A 331 10.14 3.34 7.82
CA MET A 331 9.32 4.43 8.38
C MET A 331 10.11 5.39 9.29
N GLY A 332 11.43 5.31 9.32
CA GLY A 332 12.26 6.14 10.20
C GLY A 332 12.02 7.63 10.01
N ALA A 333 11.91 8.08 8.76
CA ALA A 333 11.63 9.48 8.44
C ALA A 333 10.23 9.96 8.86
N VAL A 334 9.25 9.06 8.92
CA VAL A 334 7.84 9.41 9.21
C VAL A 334 7.50 9.24 10.68
N ARG A 335 8.08 8.22 11.35
CA ARG A 335 7.76 7.82 12.73
C ARG A 335 8.87 8.10 13.74
N GLY A 336 9.99 8.69 13.32
CA GLY A 336 11.10 9.00 14.21
C GLY A 336 10.65 9.92 15.36
N THR A 337 10.76 9.44 16.60
CA THR A 337 10.37 10.20 17.81
C THR A 337 11.57 10.89 18.47
N ALA A 338 12.78 10.52 18.07
CA ALA A 338 13.98 11.12 18.62
C ALA A 338 14.23 12.49 17.99
N ALA A 339 14.45 13.49 18.83
CA ALA A 339 15.02 14.79 18.45
C ALA A 339 16.49 14.65 17.97
N VAL A 340 16.81 13.55 17.32
CA VAL A 340 18.07 13.39 16.62
C VAL A 340 17.95 14.30 15.39
N THR A 341 18.77 15.33 15.35
CA THR A 341 19.05 16.15 14.17
C THR A 341 19.63 15.26 13.07
N SER A 342 18.78 14.39 12.50
CA SER A 342 19.12 13.71 11.26
C SER A 342 19.38 14.77 10.21
N SER A 343 20.50 14.71 9.52
CA SER A 343 20.75 15.66 8.44
C SER A 343 19.63 15.55 7.40
N GLY A 344 19.25 16.65 6.75
CA GLY A 344 18.22 16.62 5.71
C GLY A 344 18.47 15.54 4.65
N ILE A 345 19.74 15.22 4.37
CA ILE A 345 20.15 14.14 3.44
C ILE A 345 19.78 12.75 4.00
N ALA A 346 19.95 12.50 5.31
CA ALA A 346 19.59 11.22 5.90
C ALA A 346 18.07 10.98 5.86
N LEU A 347 17.27 11.98 6.20
CA LEU A 347 15.83 11.94 6.07
C LEU A 347 15.37 11.70 4.62
N GLN A 348 16.00 12.37 3.67
CA GLN A 348 15.72 12.19 2.25
C GLN A 348 16.04 10.75 1.80
N THR A 349 17.15 10.16 2.26
CA THR A 349 17.52 8.78 1.94
C THR A 349 16.50 7.77 2.51
N GLU A 350 16.04 7.96 3.75
CA GLU A 350 15.01 7.12 4.34
C GLU A 350 13.66 7.25 3.60
N PHE A 351 13.32 8.46 3.17
CA PHE A 351 12.13 8.69 2.33
C PHE A 351 12.23 7.98 0.98
N GLN A 352 13.40 7.96 0.35
CA GLN A 352 13.63 7.21 -0.89
C GLN A 352 13.44 5.71 -0.72
N MET A 353 13.86 5.13 0.43
CA MET A 353 13.61 3.71 0.74
C MET A 353 12.12 3.41 0.88
N LEU A 354 11.38 4.27 1.60
CA LEU A 354 9.93 4.15 1.71
C LEU A 354 9.26 4.27 0.33
N ASN A 355 9.65 5.26 -0.46
CA ASN A 355 9.13 5.49 -1.81
C ASN A 355 9.34 4.26 -2.70
N SER A 356 10.53 3.65 -2.68
CA SER A 356 10.82 2.42 -3.44
C SER A 356 9.92 1.26 -3.02
N LYS A 357 9.66 1.08 -1.72
CA LYS A 357 8.75 0.04 -1.23
C LYS A 357 7.30 0.31 -1.65
N LEU A 358 6.88 1.57 -1.66
CA LEU A 358 5.53 1.95 -2.10
C LEU A 358 5.36 1.78 -3.61
N SER A 359 6.38 2.08 -4.41
CA SER A 359 6.39 1.85 -5.85
C SER A 359 6.24 0.35 -6.17
N GLU A 360 6.99 -0.54 -5.50
CA GLU A 360 6.82 -1.99 -5.64
C GLU A 360 5.38 -2.45 -5.35
N LYS A 361 4.73 -1.85 -4.33
CA LYS A 361 3.33 -2.15 -4.02
C LYS A 361 2.36 -1.60 -5.07
N ALA A 362 2.64 -0.44 -5.62
CA ALA A 362 1.87 0.16 -6.71
C ALA A 362 1.91 -0.75 -7.95
N ASP A 363 3.09 -1.24 -8.35
CA ASP A 363 3.28 -2.19 -9.46
C ASP A 363 2.46 -3.48 -9.26
N ILE A 364 2.41 -3.99 -8.03
CA ILE A 364 1.63 -5.19 -7.71
C ILE A 364 0.13 -4.94 -7.83
N LEU A 365 -0.35 -3.77 -7.37
CA LEU A 365 -1.75 -3.37 -7.48
C LEU A 365 -2.14 -3.13 -8.94
N GLU A 366 -1.30 -2.47 -9.72
CA GLU A 366 -1.48 -2.24 -11.14
C GLU A 366 -1.67 -3.55 -11.89
N LEU A 367 -0.75 -4.50 -11.71
CA LEU A 367 -0.83 -5.83 -12.32
C LEU A 367 -2.09 -6.60 -11.90
N ALA A 368 -2.48 -6.52 -10.61
CA ALA A 368 -3.67 -7.21 -10.12
C ALA A 368 -4.95 -6.60 -10.69
N GLU A 369 -5.00 -5.28 -10.80
CA GLU A 369 -6.16 -4.58 -11.35
C GLU A 369 -6.27 -4.77 -12.87
N GLU A 370 -5.14 -4.81 -13.60
CA GLU A 370 -5.13 -5.22 -15.02
C GLU A 370 -5.70 -6.62 -15.20
N GLN A 371 -5.31 -7.59 -14.37
CA GLN A 371 -5.86 -8.94 -14.42
C GLN A 371 -7.36 -8.94 -14.11
N LEU A 372 -7.82 -8.15 -13.16
CA LEU A 372 -9.23 -8.00 -12.83
C LEU A 372 -10.03 -7.46 -14.03
N PHE A 373 -9.53 -6.43 -14.71
CA PHE A 373 -10.19 -5.90 -15.89
C PHE A 373 -10.11 -6.82 -17.11
N ASN A 374 -9.08 -7.63 -17.24
CA ASN A 374 -9.03 -8.68 -18.25
C ASN A 374 -10.19 -9.67 -18.07
N LEU A 375 -10.41 -10.14 -16.85
CA LEU A 375 -11.56 -10.98 -16.49
C LEU A 375 -12.90 -10.27 -16.70
N PHE A 376 -12.98 -8.97 -16.37
CA PHE A 376 -14.18 -8.17 -16.63
C PHE A 376 -14.47 -8.07 -18.14
N CYS A 377 -13.44 -7.89 -18.96
CA CYS A 377 -13.57 -7.90 -20.43
C CYS A 377 -14.10 -9.23 -20.95
N GLU A 378 -13.62 -10.36 -20.40
CA GLU A 378 -14.13 -11.69 -20.78
C GLU A 378 -15.63 -11.83 -20.45
N TRP A 379 -16.05 -11.42 -19.24
CA TRP A 379 -17.48 -11.38 -18.88
C TRP A 379 -18.32 -10.49 -19.80
N GLN A 380 -17.72 -9.46 -20.36
CA GLN A 380 -18.40 -8.54 -21.31
C GLN A 380 -18.26 -8.98 -22.77
N ALA A 381 -17.50 -10.05 -23.06
CA ALA A 381 -17.14 -10.50 -24.40
C ALA A 381 -16.47 -9.36 -25.25
N VAL A 382 -15.61 -8.59 -24.60
CA VAL A 382 -14.82 -7.51 -25.21
C VAL A 382 -13.36 -7.89 -25.17
N THR A 383 -12.59 -7.52 -26.19
CA THR A 383 -11.13 -7.75 -26.19
C THR A 383 -10.48 -6.92 -25.06
N PRO A 384 -9.61 -7.49 -24.25
CA PRO A 384 -8.88 -6.75 -23.22
C PRO A 384 -8.01 -5.65 -23.83
N ASP A 385 -8.28 -4.41 -23.43
CA ASP A 385 -7.53 -3.22 -23.85
C ASP A 385 -7.74 -2.13 -22.80
N VAL A 386 -7.15 -2.36 -21.63
CA VAL A 386 -7.24 -1.45 -20.48
C VAL A 386 -5.84 -1.15 -20.00
N GLU A 387 -5.53 0.13 -19.84
CA GLU A 387 -4.28 0.60 -19.27
C GLU A 387 -4.55 1.17 -17.88
N ILE A 388 -3.82 0.68 -16.89
CA ILE A 388 -3.91 1.12 -15.51
C ILE A 388 -2.56 1.62 -15.10
N SER A 389 -2.51 2.77 -14.46
CA SER A 389 -1.28 3.34 -13.95
C SER A 389 -1.49 3.87 -12.53
N TYR A 390 -0.73 3.31 -11.61
CA TYR A 390 -0.60 3.80 -10.24
C TYR A 390 0.53 4.82 -10.16
N PRO A 391 0.54 5.73 -9.18
CA PRO A 391 1.63 6.68 -9.02
C PRO A 391 2.99 5.99 -8.80
N ASP A 392 4.02 6.43 -9.51
CA ASP A 392 5.39 5.92 -9.37
C ASP A 392 6.18 6.60 -8.25
N SER A 393 5.72 7.76 -7.78
CA SER A 393 6.37 8.56 -6.76
C SER A 393 5.38 8.97 -5.68
N PHE A 394 5.78 8.73 -4.43
CA PHE A 394 5.01 9.02 -3.23
C PHE A 394 5.68 10.11 -2.38
N ASP A 395 6.61 10.86 -2.96
CA ASP A 395 7.31 11.93 -2.28
C ASP A 395 6.33 13.00 -1.75
N LEU A 396 6.64 13.51 -0.58
CA LEU A 396 5.99 14.72 -0.08
C LEU A 396 6.50 15.88 -0.93
N ARG A 397 5.81 16.16 -2.03
CA ARG A 397 6.15 17.27 -2.90
C ARG A 397 6.03 18.57 -2.10
N ASP A 398 7.16 19.24 -1.95
CA ASP A 398 7.19 20.64 -1.51
C ASP A 398 6.88 21.47 -2.76
N TYR A 399 5.56 21.67 -2.98
CA TYR A 399 5.07 22.40 -4.16
C TYR A 399 5.74 23.77 -4.33
N ASP A 400 6.06 24.44 -3.23
CA ASP A 400 6.71 25.75 -3.27
C ASP A 400 8.14 25.66 -3.79
N LYS A 401 8.88 24.63 -3.37
CA LYS A 401 10.26 24.40 -3.87
C LYS A 401 10.26 23.91 -5.31
N GLU A 402 9.35 23.00 -5.66
CA GLU A 402 9.23 22.49 -7.03
C GLU A 402 8.85 23.61 -7.99
N LEU A 403 7.87 24.43 -7.63
CA LEU A 403 7.46 25.60 -8.39
C LEU A 403 8.61 26.61 -8.54
N THR A 404 9.32 26.89 -7.43
CA THR A 404 10.49 27.78 -7.46
C THR A 404 11.58 27.25 -8.37
N PHE A 405 11.88 25.96 -8.32
CA PHE A 405 12.86 25.30 -9.16
C PHE A 405 12.47 25.36 -10.66
N LEU A 406 11.21 25.02 -10.98
CA LEU A 406 10.69 25.10 -12.36
C LEU A 406 10.72 26.54 -12.90
N GLN A 407 10.34 27.52 -12.08
CA GLN A 407 10.44 28.94 -12.43
C GLN A 407 11.90 29.38 -12.67
N GLN A 408 12.83 28.91 -11.86
CA GLN A 408 14.27 29.18 -12.07
C GLN A 408 14.78 28.52 -13.34
N MET A 409 14.39 27.28 -13.63
CA MET A 409 14.73 26.61 -14.90
C MET A 409 14.16 27.38 -16.08
N ARG A 410 12.92 27.83 -16.00
CA ARG A 410 12.28 28.65 -17.05
C ARG A 410 13.01 29.97 -17.26
N ALA A 411 13.41 30.65 -16.18
CA ALA A 411 14.15 31.90 -16.21
C ALA A 411 15.61 31.78 -16.69
N SER A 412 16.19 30.59 -16.62
CA SER A 412 17.55 30.31 -17.08
C SER A 412 17.73 30.34 -18.61
N GLY A 413 16.67 30.55 -19.38
CA GLY A 413 16.68 30.71 -20.82
C GLY A 413 16.92 29.41 -21.59
N VAL A 414 16.14 28.38 -21.23
CA VAL A 414 16.14 27.08 -21.92
C VAL A 414 15.89 27.26 -23.42
N LYS A 415 16.83 26.84 -24.26
CA LYS A 415 16.77 27.00 -25.71
C LYS A 415 15.88 25.92 -26.40
N SER A 416 15.67 24.78 -25.77
CA SER A 416 14.81 23.71 -26.32
C SER A 416 13.35 24.06 -26.12
N VAL A 417 12.62 24.18 -27.24
CA VAL A 417 11.17 24.44 -27.23
C VAL A 417 10.41 23.33 -26.52
N THR A 418 10.78 22.07 -26.76
CA THR A 418 10.17 20.90 -26.11
C THR A 418 10.35 20.92 -24.60
N LEU A 419 11.58 21.23 -24.11
CA LEU A 419 11.86 21.29 -22.68
C LEU A 419 11.14 22.48 -22.03
N ALA A 420 11.07 23.63 -22.72
CA ALA A 420 10.31 24.77 -22.23
C ALA A 420 8.80 24.48 -22.12
N MET A 421 8.24 23.80 -23.12
CA MET A 421 6.86 23.32 -23.10
C MET A 421 6.59 22.38 -21.94
N GLU A 422 7.48 21.42 -21.70
CA GLU A 422 7.33 20.46 -20.58
C GLU A 422 7.41 21.15 -19.21
N ILE A 423 8.29 22.15 -19.07
CA ILE A 423 8.37 22.96 -17.84
C ILE A 423 7.06 23.73 -17.62
N ASP A 424 6.53 24.38 -18.69
CA ASP A 424 5.30 25.16 -18.60
C ASP A 424 4.09 24.26 -18.28
N LYS A 425 4.01 23.03 -18.84
CA LYS A 425 3.00 22.04 -18.48
C LYS A 425 3.10 21.63 -17.02
N ARG A 426 4.29 21.31 -16.52
CA ARG A 426 4.49 20.97 -15.10
C ARG A 426 4.15 22.11 -14.15
N ILE A 427 4.40 23.35 -14.52
CA ILE A 427 3.98 24.52 -13.74
C ILE A 427 2.42 24.60 -13.72
N SER A 428 1.78 24.33 -14.84
CA SER A 428 0.31 24.30 -14.93
C SER A 428 -0.28 23.19 -14.05
N ASP A 429 0.31 21.99 -14.06
CA ASP A 429 -0.09 20.84 -13.24
C ASP A 429 -0.02 21.14 -11.72
N LEU A 430 0.86 22.06 -11.31
CA LEU A 430 1.02 22.45 -9.90
C LEU A 430 0.04 23.54 -9.45
N ILE A 431 -0.55 24.29 -10.38
CA ILE A 431 -1.30 25.54 -10.07
C ILE A 431 -2.78 25.42 -10.41
N LEU A 432 -3.13 24.66 -11.47
CA LEU A 432 -4.48 24.65 -12.05
C LEU A 432 -5.26 23.41 -11.62
N ASP A 433 -6.58 23.58 -11.51
CA ASP A 433 -7.52 22.49 -11.32
C ASP A 433 -7.80 21.74 -12.62
N ASP A 434 -8.28 20.49 -12.54
CA ASP A 434 -8.46 19.56 -13.67
C ASP A 434 -9.23 20.16 -14.86
N GLU A 435 -10.23 21.02 -14.62
CA GLU A 435 -11.01 21.66 -15.68
C GLU A 435 -10.20 22.70 -16.49
N ALA A 436 -9.33 23.46 -15.83
CA ALA A 436 -8.49 24.47 -16.47
C ALA A 436 -7.22 23.88 -17.07
N LEU A 437 -6.76 22.75 -16.54
CA LEU A 437 -5.51 22.09 -16.89
C LEU A 437 -5.48 21.62 -18.34
N ALA A 438 -6.54 20.92 -18.79
CA ALA A 438 -6.65 20.42 -20.16
C ALA A 438 -6.59 21.56 -21.20
N GLN A 439 -7.19 22.70 -20.88
CA GLN A 439 -7.16 23.88 -21.73
C GLN A 439 -5.77 24.51 -21.76
N ALA A 440 -5.12 24.64 -20.59
CA ALA A 440 -3.77 25.19 -20.48
C ALA A 440 -2.74 24.36 -21.25
N HIS A 441 -2.80 23.03 -21.14
CA HIS A 441 -1.92 22.12 -21.88
C HIS A 441 -2.07 22.32 -23.41
N LYS A 442 -3.30 22.44 -23.89
CA LYS A 442 -3.57 22.68 -25.32
C LYS A 442 -2.99 24.01 -25.78
N GLU A 443 -3.17 25.07 -25.01
CA GLU A 443 -2.61 26.41 -25.32
C GLU A 443 -1.08 26.41 -25.33
N ILE A 444 -0.45 25.68 -24.38
CA ILE A 444 1.00 25.50 -24.32
C ILE A 444 1.50 24.75 -25.57
N GLU A 445 0.84 23.68 -25.97
CA GLU A 445 1.20 22.91 -27.18
C GLU A 445 1.06 23.72 -28.45
N GLU A 446 -0.01 24.46 -28.61
CA GLU A 446 -0.24 25.34 -29.75
C GLU A 446 0.84 26.44 -29.84
N THR A 447 1.17 27.06 -28.69
CA THR A 447 2.23 28.08 -28.60
C THR A 447 3.61 27.51 -28.91
N ALA A 448 3.94 26.32 -28.39
CA ALA A 448 5.21 25.64 -28.63
C ALA A 448 5.35 25.23 -30.11
N SER A 449 4.29 24.80 -30.76
CA SER A 449 4.27 24.46 -32.18
C SER A 449 4.59 25.69 -33.05
N VAL A 450 4.00 26.83 -32.74
CA VAL A 450 4.26 28.09 -33.46
C VAL A 450 5.71 28.55 -33.24
N LEU A 451 6.23 28.49 -32.01
CA LEU A 451 7.61 28.86 -31.69
C LEU A 451 8.65 27.92 -32.32
N GLY A 452 8.35 26.60 -32.41
CA GLY A 452 9.20 25.61 -33.09
C GLY A 452 9.34 25.93 -34.56
N ASP A 453 8.24 26.20 -35.26
CA ASP A 453 8.21 26.58 -36.67
C ASP A 453 8.99 27.89 -36.93
N PHE A 454 8.87 28.87 -36.03
CA PHE A 454 9.65 30.13 -36.12
C PHE A 454 11.14 29.93 -35.88
N SER A 455 11.54 29.11 -34.91
CA SER A 455 12.94 28.83 -34.61
C SER A 455 13.66 28.17 -35.76
N ASP A 456 13.03 27.14 -36.37
CA ASP A 456 13.60 26.42 -37.50
C ASP A 456 13.70 27.30 -38.76
N LYS A 457 12.69 28.09 -39.05
CA LYS A 457 12.72 29.05 -40.17
C LYS A 457 13.78 30.13 -39.93
N THR A 458 13.88 30.66 -38.74
CA THR A 458 14.86 31.71 -38.41
C THR A 458 16.31 31.22 -38.53
N GLN A 459 16.62 30.00 -38.10
CA GLN A 459 17.94 29.40 -38.26
C GLN A 459 18.30 29.14 -39.72
N ILE A 460 17.38 28.63 -40.52
CA ILE A 460 17.55 28.37 -41.93
C ILE A 460 17.79 29.70 -42.70
N TYR A 461 17.00 30.70 -42.39
CA TYR A 461 17.12 31.99 -43.04
C TYR A 461 18.40 32.74 -42.64
N SER A 462 18.80 32.72 -41.39
CA SER A 462 20.07 33.34 -40.94
C SER A 462 21.27 32.69 -41.65
N TYR A 463 21.28 31.32 -41.74
CA TYR A 463 22.32 30.61 -42.45
C TYR A 463 22.37 31.01 -43.94
N HIS A 464 21.22 31.16 -44.60
CA HIS A 464 21.16 31.54 -46.00
C HIS A 464 21.58 33.00 -46.27
N ILE A 465 21.29 33.91 -45.33
CA ILE A 465 21.75 35.29 -45.35
C ILE A 465 23.28 35.37 -45.18
N ASP A 466 23.80 34.68 -44.17
CA ASP A 466 25.24 34.63 -43.84
C ASP A 466 26.05 33.91 -44.90
N ALA A 467 25.44 32.97 -45.63
CA ALA A 467 26.05 32.29 -46.78
C ALA A 467 25.98 33.08 -48.08
N GLY A 468 25.33 34.25 -48.08
CA GLY A 468 25.15 35.08 -49.26
C GLY A 468 24.26 34.46 -50.35
N VAL A 469 23.32 33.59 -49.96
CA VAL A 469 22.41 32.88 -50.88
C VAL A 469 21.11 33.62 -51.08
N VAL A 470 20.62 34.34 -50.06
CA VAL A 470 19.40 35.17 -50.09
C VAL A 470 19.64 36.53 -49.47
N THR A 471 18.93 37.53 -49.94
CA THR A 471 18.98 38.86 -49.36
C THR A 471 18.08 38.99 -48.13
N PRO A 472 18.40 39.94 -47.23
CA PRO A 472 17.54 40.23 -46.09
C PRO A 472 16.09 40.53 -46.47
N ASN A 473 15.81 41.25 -47.59
CA ASN A 473 14.47 41.58 -48.05
C ASN A 473 13.72 40.36 -48.59
N GLU A 474 14.40 39.47 -49.32
CA GLU A 474 13.80 38.19 -49.77
C GLU A 474 13.36 37.31 -48.59
N VAL A 475 14.07 37.34 -47.48
CA VAL A 475 13.66 36.63 -46.24
C VAL A 475 12.49 37.35 -45.57
N ARG A 476 12.54 38.70 -45.51
CA ARG A 476 11.47 39.51 -44.93
C ARG A 476 10.14 39.33 -45.68
N GLU A 477 10.18 39.33 -47.01
CA GLU A 477 9.01 39.02 -47.85
C GLU A 477 8.42 37.65 -47.53
N LYS A 478 9.30 36.62 -47.39
CA LYS A 478 8.83 35.24 -47.05
C LYS A 478 8.22 35.08 -45.67
N ILE A 479 8.61 35.93 -44.72
CA ILE A 479 8.07 35.93 -43.34
C ILE A 479 6.99 36.98 -43.12
N GLY A 480 6.59 37.73 -44.21
CA GLY A 480 5.47 38.69 -44.18
C GLY A 480 5.82 40.03 -43.52
N LEU A 481 7.10 40.46 -43.58
CA LEU A 481 7.56 41.74 -43.09
C LEU A 481 7.86 42.68 -44.26
N ASP A 482 7.67 43.97 -44.06
CA ASP A 482 7.99 45.01 -45.05
C ASP A 482 9.49 45.10 -45.30
N ASP A 483 9.88 45.50 -46.53
CA ASP A 483 11.25 45.67 -46.97
C ASP A 483 11.98 46.77 -46.19
N ILE A 484 13.26 46.61 -46.02
CA ILE A 484 14.13 47.62 -45.40
C ILE A 484 15.10 48.21 -46.40
N GLU A 485 15.42 49.45 -46.24
CA GLU A 485 16.37 50.15 -47.10
C GLU A 485 17.76 49.51 -46.99
N GLY A 486 18.34 49.09 -48.13
CA GLY A 486 19.61 48.38 -48.20
C GLY A 486 19.51 46.86 -47.99
N GLY A 487 18.32 46.29 -47.81
CA GLY A 487 18.11 44.85 -47.60
C GLY A 487 18.15 43.99 -48.86
N ASP A 488 18.32 44.54 -50.06
CA ASP A 488 18.40 43.83 -51.35
C ASP A 488 19.84 43.42 -51.72
N VAL A 489 20.81 43.64 -50.84
CA VAL A 489 22.23 43.33 -51.11
C VAL A 489 22.59 42.03 -50.40
N LEU A 490 23.23 41.10 -51.16
CA LEU A 490 23.79 39.89 -50.60
C LEU A 490 24.96 40.24 -49.66
N ILE A 491 25.03 39.66 -48.48
CA ILE A 491 26.14 39.85 -47.55
C ILE A 491 27.34 39.05 -48.08
N GLU A 492 28.34 39.73 -48.61
CA GLU A 492 29.60 39.09 -49.00
C GLU A 492 30.37 38.67 -47.73
N LYS A 493 30.79 37.41 -47.68
CA LYS A 493 31.73 36.94 -46.64
C LYS A 493 32.99 37.73 -46.74
N GLN A 494 33.33 38.57 -45.77
CA GLN A 494 34.68 39.03 -45.56
C GLN A 494 35.56 37.84 -45.26
N GLU A 495 36.45 37.46 -46.18
CA GLU A 495 37.54 36.54 -45.88
C GLU A 495 38.35 37.15 -44.72
N GLU A 496 38.35 36.54 -43.55
CA GLU A 496 39.32 36.86 -42.49
C GLU A 496 40.71 36.58 -43.03
N GLY A 497 41.34 37.66 -43.49
CA GLY A 497 42.78 37.69 -43.89
C GLY A 497 43.61 37.22 -42.71
N ALA A 498 44.32 36.14 -42.91
CA ALA A 498 45.41 35.70 -42.06
C ALA A 498 46.38 36.78 -41.77
N SER A 499 46.43 37.38 -40.59
CA SER A 499 47.52 38.17 -40.05
C SER A 499 48.22 37.33 -38.99
N ASN A 500 49.29 36.66 -39.45
CA ASN A 500 50.41 36.27 -38.61
C ASN A 500 51.17 37.53 -38.20
N ALA A 501 51.33 37.76 -36.92
CA ALA A 501 52.50 38.43 -36.29
C ALA A 501 52.26 38.45 -34.78
N ASP A 502 52.96 37.68 -34.07
CA ASP A 502 54.19 37.91 -33.39
C ASP A 502 54.11 38.02 -31.88
N LEU A 503 54.64 36.99 -31.25
CA LEU A 503 55.50 36.95 -30.09
C LEU A 503 55.48 38.12 -29.08
N GLY A 504 55.34 37.79 -27.83
CA GLY A 504 55.85 38.59 -26.74
C GLY A 504 55.36 38.16 -25.35
N GLN A 505 56.15 37.30 -24.74
CA GLN A 505 56.48 37.18 -23.32
C GLN A 505 55.87 38.26 -22.39
N PHE A 506 55.11 37.82 -21.38
CA PHE A 506 55.51 37.85 -19.96
C PHE A 506 54.50 36.94 -19.16
#